data_e470d3d6944cbcc85d272f55dd1d70f2
#
_entry.id   e470d3d6944cbcc85d272f55dd1d70f2
#
_cell.length_a   1.000
_cell.length_b   1.000
_cell.length_c   1.000
_cell.angle_alpha   90.00
_cell.angle_beta   90.00
_cell.angle_gamma   90.00
#
_symmetry.space_group_name_H-M   'P 1'
#
loop_
_entity.id
_entity.type
_entity.pdbx_description
1 polymer ?
#
loop_
_entity_poly.entity_id
_entity_poly.type
_entity_poly.pdbx_seq_one_letter_code
_entity_poly.pdbx_strand_id
1 'polypeptide(L)'
;AGLEESTAAHELLHAIWSRLAFYDTARLEPLLDEVYDQNKDKFADYMADYPDDQHYTELHSVIGTEIPASQLPDELRAHYETFFANFDHIYSYYERYDGVLAKINAEIDVLEQEIEQQRAEITKREEYYETEANRLNEDIRRFNQNANTDGYFTSQQEFDRQRNLLIGRQKTLSNYYSET
;
A
#
# COMPACT_ATOMS: atom_id res chain seq x y z
N ALA A 1 20.49 2.07 -3.29
CA ALA A 1 21.68 1.41 -3.88
C ALA A 1 21.31 0.00 -4.28
N GLY A 2 21.77 -0.44 -5.44
CA GLY A 2 21.44 -1.77 -6.02
C GLY A 2 20.50 -1.71 -7.21
N LEU A 3 19.59 -0.73 -7.27
CA LEU A 3 18.63 -0.59 -8.37
C LEU A 3 19.34 -0.33 -9.72
N GLU A 4 20.23 0.66 -9.77
CA GLU A 4 20.92 1.03 -11.01
C GLU A 4 21.79 -0.11 -11.53
N GLU A 5 22.50 -0.79 -10.63
CA GLU A 5 23.35 -1.92 -10.96
C GLU A 5 22.51 -3.14 -11.42
N SER A 6 21.42 -3.44 -10.72
CA SER A 6 20.51 -4.52 -11.11
C SER A 6 19.85 -4.24 -12.46
N THR A 7 19.34 -3.01 -12.67
CA THR A 7 18.75 -2.61 -13.96
C THR A 7 19.77 -2.68 -15.08
N ALA A 8 21.00 -2.20 -14.88
CA ALA A 8 22.04 -2.26 -15.88
C ALA A 8 22.40 -3.71 -16.28
N ALA A 9 22.43 -4.62 -15.30
CA ALA A 9 22.65 -6.04 -15.56
C ALA A 9 21.48 -6.66 -16.35
N HIS A 10 20.24 -6.34 -16.00
CA HIS A 10 19.03 -6.76 -16.68
C HIS A 10 19.04 -6.33 -18.17
N GLU A 11 19.27 -5.05 -18.43
CA GLU A 11 19.36 -4.52 -19.79
C GLU A 11 20.53 -5.12 -20.61
N LEU A 12 21.66 -5.39 -19.95
CA LEU A 12 22.77 -6.08 -20.60
C LEU A 12 22.35 -7.50 -21.03
N LEU A 13 21.58 -8.21 -20.21
CA LEU A 13 21.11 -9.56 -20.53
C LEU A 13 20.13 -9.57 -21.70
N HIS A 14 19.27 -8.57 -21.85
CA HIS A 14 18.47 -8.37 -23.06
C HIS A 14 19.36 -8.20 -24.31
N ALA A 15 20.39 -7.36 -24.20
CA ALA A 15 21.33 -7.15 -25.30
C ALA A 15 22.14 -8.41 -25.61
N ILE A 16 22.44 -9.26 -24.66
CA ILE A 16 23.08 -10.56 -24.84
C ILE A 16 22.13 -11.50 -25.55
N TRP A 17 20.92 -11.71 -25.06
CA TRP A 17 19.92 -12.59 -25.66
C TRP A 17 19.69 -12.29 -27.13
N SER A 18 19.53 -11.01 -27.47
CA SER A 18 19.32 -10.55 -28.84
C SER A 18 20.49 -10.87 -29.82
N ARG A 19 21.66 -11.24 -29.29
CA ARG A 19 22.86 -11.56 -30.06
C ARG A 19 23.23 -13.05 -30.05
N LEU A 20 22.52 -13.86 -29.28
CA LEU A 20 22.73 -15.31 -29.25
C LEU A 20 22.34 -15.91 -30.59
N ALA A 21 23.07 -16.93 -31.00
CA ALA A 21 22.68 -17.73 -32.16
C ALA A 21 21.45 -18.59 -31.79
N PHE A 22 20.61 -18.89 -32.76
CA PHE A 22 19.43 -19.75 -32.60
C PHE A 22 19.72 -21.07 -31.86
N TYR A 23 20.87 -21.66 -32.09
CA TYR A 23 21.26 -22.88 -31.39
C TYR A 23 21.48 -22.68 -29.90
N ASP A 24 22.03 -21.51 -29.51
CA ASP A 24 22.27 -21.20 -28.11
C ASP A 24 20.95 -20.88 -27.39
N THR A 25 20.04 -20.13 -28.02
CA THR A 25 18.72 -19.86 -27.42
C THR A 25 17.93 -21.15 -27.24
N ALA A 26 17.84 -22.01 -28.26
CA ALA A 26 17.14 -23.30 -28.19
C ALA A 26 17.70 -24.23 -27.08
N ARG A 27 18.98 -24.08 -26.72
CA ARG A 27 19.61 -24.83 -25.64
C ARG A 27 19.26 -24.25 -24.25
N LEU A 28 19.14 -22.92 -24.14
CA LEU A 28 18.88 -22.24 -22.89
C LEU A 28 17.40 -22.23 -22.51
N GLU A 29 16.49 -22.17 -23.48
CA GLU A 29 15.04 -22.11 -23.24
C GLU A 29 14.53 -23.17 -22.25
N PRO A 30 14.83 -24.47 -22.38
CA PRO A 30 14.35 -25.46 -21.43
C PRO A 30 14.94 -25.29 -20.01
N LEU A 31 16.14 -24.71 -19.89
CA LEU A 31 16.73 -24.42 -18.58
C LEU A 31 16.06 -23.21 -17.91
N LEU A 32 15.67 -22.21 -18.71
CA LEU A 32 14.91 -21.07 -18.25
C LEU A 32 13.51 -21.49 -17.79
N ASP A 33 12.84 -22.37 -18.55
CA ASP A 33 11.54 -22.94 -18.17
C ASP A 33 11.62 -23.72 -16.85
N GLU A 34 12.68 -24.52 -16.65
CA GLU A 34 12.90 -25.24 -15.38
C GLU A 34 13.00 -24.29 -14.19
N VAL A 35 13.78 -23.21 -14.31
CA VAL A 35 13.93 -22.21 -13.23
C VAL A 35 12.64 -21.43 -13.03
N TYR A 36 11.93 -21.09 -14.11
CA TYR A 36 10.63 -20.43 -14.03
C TYR A 36 9.61 -21.27 -13.29
N ASP A 37 9.49 -22.56 -13.62
CA ASP A 37 8.53 -23.46 -12.96
C ASP A 37 8.82 -23.63 -11.45
N GLN A 38 10.10 -23.62 -11.07
CA GLN A 38 10.51 -23.65 -9.65
C GLN A 38 10.24 -22.34 -8.91
N ASN A 39 10.10 -21.21 -9.61
CA ASN A 39 9.91 -19.88 -9.05
C ASN A 39 8.62 -19.20 -9.57
N LYS A 40 7.62 -19.99 -9.93
CA LYS A 40 6.40 -19.51 -10.57
C LYS A 40 5.66 -18.45 -9.76
N ASP A 41 5.57 -18.64 -8.44
CA ASP A 41 4.91 -17.69 -7.55
C ASP A 41 5.58 -16.30 -7.54
N LYS A 42 6.89 -16.26 -7.85
CA LYS A 42 7.64 -15.00 -7.96
C LYS A 42 7.43 -14.30 -9.30
N PHE A 43 7.35 -15.06 -10.39
CA PHE A 43 7.44 -14.50 -11.73
C PHE A 43 6.13 -14.51 -12.53
N ALA A 44 5.10 -15.27 -12.12
CA ALA A 44 3.91 -15.47 -12.95
C ALA A 44 3.19 -14.16 -13.29
N ASP A 45 2.96 -13.29 -12.30
CA ASP A 45 2.27 -12.02 -12.51
C ASP A 45 3.10 -11.07 -13.39
N TYR A 46 4.41 -11.00 -13.12
CA TYR A 46 5.33 -10.19 -13.90
C TYR A 46 5.41 -10.65 -15.35
N MET A 47 5.57 -11.95 -15.59
CA MET A 47 5.69 -12.53 -16.93
C MET A 47 4.37 -12.49 -17.73
N ALA A 48 3.21 -12.39 -17.06
CA ALA A 48 1.90 -12.27 -17.72
C ALA A 48 1.74 -10.98 -18.54
N ASP A 49 2.51 -9.95 -18.23
CA ASP A 49 2.47 -8.66 -18.94
C ASP A 49 3.28 -8.63 -20.23
N TYR A 50 4.07 -9.69 -20.49
CA TYR A 50 4.94 -9.77 -21.68
C TYR A 50 4.35 -10.64 -22.80
N PRO A 51 4.41 -10.20 -24.06
CA PRO A 51 3.97 -11.00 -25.21
C PRO A 51 4.90 -12.18 -25.45
N ASP A 52 4.37 -13.23 -26.10
CA ASP A 52 5.07 -14.50 -26.32
C ASP A 52 6.44 -14.35 -27.00
N ASP A 53 6.60 -13.39 -27.92
CA ASP A 53 7.85 -13.13 -28.64
C ASP A 53 8.93 -12.45 -27.77
N GLN A 54 8.56 -11.91 -26.63
CA GLN A 54 9.48 -11.32 -25.64
C GLN A 54 9.70 -12.22 -24.43
N HIS A 55 8.94 -13.31 -24.29
CA HIS A 55 8.94 -14.16 -23.10
C HIS A 55 10.35 -14.62 -22.69
N TYR A 56 11.10 -15.25 -23.60
CA TYR A 56 12.41 -15.77 -23.24
C TYR A 56 13.49 -14.70 -23.06
N THR A 57 13.42 -13.59 -23.75
CA THR A 57 14.37 -12.50 -23.53
C THR A 57 14.17 -11.88 -22.14
N GLU A 58 12.93 -11.74 -21.72
CA GLU A 58 12.59 -11.24 -20.39
C GLU A 58 12.95 -12.27 -19.31
N LEU A 59 12.55 -13.52 -19.50
CA LEU A 59 12.84 -14.61 -18.58
C LEU A 59 14.34 -14.82 -18.36
N HIS A 60 15.15 -14.73 -19.43
CA HIS A 60 16.61 -14.76 -19.34
C HIS A 60 17.16 -13.60 -18.49
N SER A 61 16.59 -12.41 -18.63
CA SER A 61 17.07 -11.22 -17.92
C SER A 61 16.69 -11.25 -16.42
N VAL A 62 15.43 -11.60 -16.09
CA VAL A 62 14.99 -11.68 -14.68
C VAL A 62 15.65 -12.83 -13.93
N ILE A 63 15.79 -14.01 -14.55
CA ILE A 63 16.48 -15.15 -13.92
C ILE A 63 17.95 -14.80 -13.64
N GLY A 64 18.63 -14.17 -14.61
CA GLY A 64 20.03 -13.78 -14.45
C GLY A 64 20.29 -12.67 -13.43
N THR A 65 19.27 -11.92 -13.04
CA THR A 65 19.40 -10.83 -12.06
C THR A 65 18.78 -11.15 -10.70
N GLU A 66 17.71 -11.94 -10.68
CA GLU A 66 16.84 -12.11 -9.52
C GLU A 66 16.86 -13.50 -8.88
N ILE A 67 17.60 -14.45 -9.47
CA ILE A 67 17.80 -15.79 -8.90
C ILE A 67 19.27 -15.93 -8.46
N PRO A 68 19.53 -16.40 -7.23
CA PRO A 68 20.90 -16.64 -6.78
C PRO A 68 21.59 -17.69 -7.67
N ALA A 69 22.87 -17.49 -7.97
CA ALA A 69 23.65 -18.42 -8.81
C ALA A 69 23.63 -19.88 -8.29
N SER A 70 23.50 -20.05 -6.97
CA SER A 70 23.40 -21.39 -6.31
C SER A 70 22.10 -22.14 -6.60
N GLN A 71 21.07 -21.47 -7.12
CA GLN A 71 19.77 -22.05 -7.47
C GLN A 71 19.64 -22.31 -8.99
N LEU A 72 20.63 -21.93 -9.76
CA LEU A 72 20.62 -22.12 -11.21
C LEU A 72 21.20 -23.49 -11.59
N PRO A 73 20.68 -24.13 -12.65
CA PRO A 73 21.36 -25.26 -13.30
C PRO A 73 22.79 -24.89 -13.69
N ASP A 74 23.73 -25.81 -13.53
CA ASP A 74 25.16 -25.55 -13.78
C ASP A 74 25.43 -24.94 -15.16
N GLU A 75 24.71 -25.39 -16.19
CA GLU A 75 24.87 -24.91 -17.56
C GLU A 75 24.37 -23.48 -17.72
N LEU A 76 23.24 -23.11 -17.10
CA LEU A 76 22.69 -21.76 -17.14
C LEU A 76 23.57 -20.79 -16.33
N ARG A 77 24.07 -21.25 -15.17
CA ARG A 77 25.05 -20.48 -14.39
C ARG A 77 26.32 -20.21 -15.20
N ALA A 78 26.91 -21.22 -15.83
CA ALA A 78 28.09 -21.05 -16.65
C ALA A 78 27.86 -20.08 -17.83
N HIS A 79 26.65 -20.06 -18.39
CA HIS A 79 26.27 -19.09 -19.40
C HIS A 79 26.37 -17.66 -18.86
N TYR A 80 25.77 -17.35 -17.72
CA TYR A 80 25.82 -16.00 -17.13
C TYR A 80 27.25 -15.60 -16.71
N GLU A 81 28.03 -16.53 -16.16
CA GLU A 81 29.42 -16.31 -15.77
C GLU A 81 30.33 -15.93 -16.96
N THR A 82 29.89 -16.21 -18.18
CA THR A 82 30.61 -15.76 -19.40
C THR A 82 30.58 -14.24 -19.56
N PHE A 83 29.56 -13.59 -19.08
CA PHE A 83 29.33 -12.16 -19.27
C PHE A 83 29.61 -11.32 -18.02
N PHE A 84 29.54 -11.92 -16.83
CA PHE A 84 29.77 -11.25 -15.58
C PHE A 84 31.01 -11.80 -14.85
N ALA A 85 31.99 -10.97 -14.63
CA ALA A 85 33.22 -11.37 -13.93
C ALA A 85 32.97 -11.86 -12.48
N ASN A 86 31.88 -11.41 -11.86
CA ASN A 86 31.43 -11.87 -10.56
C ASN A 86 29.88 -11.95 -10.56
N PHE A 87 29.37 -13.03 -11.11
CA PHE A 87 27.93 -13.24 -11.28
C PHE A 87 27.19 -13.28 -9.93
N ASP A 88 27.79 -13.83 -8.87
CA ASP A 88 27.16 -13.85 -7.55
C ASP A 88 26.81 -12.43 -7.01
N HIS A 89 27.54 -11.40 -7.45
CA HIS A 89 27.23 -10.03 -7.06
C HIS A 89 25.97 -9.47 -7.72
N ILE A 90 25.55 -9.99 -8.87
CA ILE A 90 24.37 -9.45 -9.59
C ILE A 90 23.13 -9.64 -8.72
N TYR A 91 22.90 -10.84 -8.21
CA TYR A 91 21.80 -11.11 -7.31
C TYR A 91 21.86 -10.23 -6.04
N SER A 92 23.05 -9.95 -5.50
CA SER A 92 23.20 -9.11 -4.31
C SER A 92 22.75 -7.65 -4.51
N TYR A 93 22.75 -7.15 -5.74
CA TYR A 93 22.20 -5.83 -6.06
C TYR A 93 20.68 -5.84 -6.04
N TYR A 94 20.08 -6.86 -6.66
CA TYR A 94 18.65 -7.09 -6.59
C TYR A 94 18.17 -7.26 -5.15
N GLU A 95 18.78 -8.15 -4.37
CA GLU A 95 18.42 -8.43 -2.97
C GLU A 95 18.41 -7.16 -2.11
N ARG A 96 19.41 -6.27 -2.30
CA ARG A 96 19.43 -4.98 -1.60
C ARG A 96 18.30 -4.05 -1.99
N TYR A 97 17.96 -4.01 -3.25
CA TYR A 97 16.86 -3.21 -3.78
C TYR A 97 15.51 -3.76 -3.30
N ASP A 98 15.28 -5.05 -3.46
CA ASP A 98 14.08 -5.74 -3.03
C ASP A 98 13.85 -5.60 -1.52
N GLY A 99 14.89 -5.74 -0.72
CA GLY A 99 14.81 -5.52 0.72
C GLY A 99 14.46 -4.07 1.13
N VAL A 100 14.76 -3.07 0.30
CA VAL A 100 14.29 -1.69 0.52
C VAL A 100 12.83 -1.55 0.15
N LEU A 101 12.41 -2.12 -0.98
CA LEU A 101 11.00 -2.12 -1.38
C LEU A 101 10.10 -2.83 -0.36
N ALA A 102 10.52 -3.98 0.13
CA ALA A 102 9.79 -4.73 1.16
C ALA A 102 9.57 -3.90 2.43
N LYS A 103 10.57 -3.11 2.86
CA LYS A 103 10.42 -2.20 4.01
C LYS A 103 9.45 -1.06 3.73
N ILE A 104 9.54 -0.45 2.54
CA ILE A 104 8.64 0.64 2.14
C ILE A 104 7.20 0.13 2.09
N ASN A 105 6.96 -1.03 1.50
CA ASN A 105 5.63 -1.63 1.44
C ASN A 105 5.08 -1.92 2.86
N ALA A 106 5.90 -2.46 3.75
CA ALA A 106 5.50 -2.68 5.14
C ALA A 106 5.14 -1.37 5.87
N GLU A 107 5.86 -0.26 5.60
CA GLU A 107 5.54 1.05 6.15
C GLU A 107 4.22 1.60 5.56
N ILE A 108 3.98 1.39 4.27
CA ILE A 108 2.72 1.76 3.60
C ILE A 108 1.55 1.01 4.25
N ASP A 109 1.65 -0.30 4.45
CA ASP A 109 0.60 -1.11 5.08
C ASP A 109 0.25 -0.60 6.48
N VAL A 110 1.26 -0.22 7.28
CA VAL A 110 1.04 0.37 8.62
C VAL A 110 0.31 1.70 8.53
N LEU A 111 0.75 2.59 7.63
CA LEU A 111 0.11 3.90 7.44
C LEU A 111 -1.34 3.78 6.95
N GLU A 112 -1.62 2.85 6.05
CA GLU A 112 -2.98 2.58 5.59
C GLU A 112 -3.89 2.13 6.74
N GLN A 113 -3.40 1.24 7.62
CA GLN A 113 -4.14 0.82 8.81
C GLN A 113 -4.40 2.00 9.77
N GLU A 114 -3.41 2.86 10.00
CA GLU A 114 -3.58 4.05 10.84
C GLU A 114 -4.61 5.03 10.24
N ILE A 115 -4.57 5.26 8.93
CA ILE A 115 -5.55 6.11 8.23
C ILE A 115 -6.97 5.54 8.40
N GLU A 116 -7.15 4.23 8.24
CA GLU A 116 -8.47 3.61 8.40
C GLU A 116 -8.99 3.73 9.84
N GLN A 117 -8.12 3.56 10.84
CA GLN A 117 -8.49 3.76 12.24
C GLN A 117 -8.92 5.22 12.51
N GLN A 118 -8.15 6.19 12.00
CA GLN A 118 -8.49 7.61 12.17
C GLN A 118 -9.81 7.97 11.47
N ARG A 119 -10.06 7.45 10.27
CA ARG A 119 -11.34 7.64 9.58
C ARG A 119 -12.52 7.10 10.36
N ALA A 120 -12.38 5.90 10.92
CA ALA A 120 -13.42 5.29 11.73
C ALA A 120 -13.69 6.11 13.02
N GLU A 121 -12.65 6.70 13.62
CA GLU A 121 -12.81 7.57 14.78
C GLU A 121 -13.49 8.90 14.42
N ILE A 122 -13.10 9.52 13.31
CA ILE A 122 -13.75 10.73 12.79
C ILE A 122 -15.24 10.47 12.55
N THR A 123 -15.58 9.40 11.86
CA THR A 123 -16.98 9.04 11.58
C THR A 123 -17.79 8.90 12.87
N LYS A 124 -17.25 8.24 13.91
CA LYS A 124 -17.92 8.12 15.23
C LYS A 124 -18.13 9.47 15.88
N ARG A 125 -17.17 10.39 15.77
CA ARG A 125 -17.27 11.73 16.33
C ARG A 125 -18.32 12.57 15.59
N GLU A 126 -18.38 12.46 14.27
CA GLU A 126 -19.39 13.13 13.44
C GLU A 126 -20.81 12.63 13.79
N GLU A 127 -21.02 11.32 13.87
CA GLU A 127 -22.30 10.71 14.25
C GLU A 127 -22.74 11.14 15.65
N TYR A 128 -21.81 11.18 16.60
CA TYR A 128 -22.10 11.67 17.95
C TYR A 128 -22.51 13.14 17.94
N TYR A 129 -21.72 13.99 17.25
CA TYR A 129 -22.01 15.41 17.11
C TYR A 129 -23.38 15.65 16.49
N GLU A 130 -23.69 15.00 15.37
CA GLU A 130 -24.97 15.13 14.68
C GLU A 130 -26.13 14.72 15.58
N THR A 131 -26.00 13.59 16.28
CA THR A 131 -27.00 13.09 17.21
C THR A 131 -27.27 14.09 18.34
N GLU A 132 -26.22 14.60 18.99
CA GLU A 132 -26.35 15.54 20.09
C GLU A 132 -26.83 16.94 19.64
N ALA A 133 -26.41 17.39 18.44
CA ALA A 133 -26.92 18.62 17.84
C ALA A 133 -28.43 18.54 17.57
N ASN A 134 -28.90 17.44 17.02
CA ASN A 134 -30.31 17.21 16.76
C ASN A 134 -31.14 17.19 18.08
N ARG A 135 -30.65 16.46 19.08
CA ARG A 135 -31.27 16.45 20.42
C ARG A 135 -31.35 17.86 21.06
N LEU A 136 -30.24 18.59 20.98
CA LEU A 136 -30.19 19.96 21.51
C LEU A 136 -31.16 20.88 20.78
N ASN A 137 -31.24 20.82 19.46
CA ASN A 137 -32.16 21.58 18.64
C ASN A 137 -33.63 21.29 18.98
N GLU A 138 -33.98 20.04 19.24
CA GLU A 138 -35.31 19.65 19.69
C GLU A 138 -35.63 20.21 21.07
N ASP A 139 -34.69 20.12 21.99
CA ASP A 139 -34.87 20.66 23.36
C ASP A 139 -35.01 22.19 23.36
N ILE A 140 -34.21 22.88 22.53
CA ILE A 140 -34.35 24.35 22.33
C ILE A 140 -35.72 24.68 21.75
N ARG A 141 -36.18 23.92 20.76
CA ARG A 141 -37.52 24.14 20.16
C ARG A 141 -38.62 23.98 21.20
N ARG A 142 -38.53 22.88 22.00
CA ARG A 142 -39.48 22.60 23.09
C ARG A 142 -39.45 23.69 24.16
N PHE A 143 -38.27 24.13 24.57
CA PHE A 143 -38.10 25.24 25.52
C PHE A 143 -38.78 26.52 25.01
N ASN A 144 -38.54 26.89 23.74
CA ASN A 144 -39.15 28.07 23.13
C ASN A 144 -40.68 28.01 23.02
N GLN A 145 -41.23 26.81 22.72
CA GLN A 145 -42.70 26.60 22.72
C GLN A 145 -43.25 26.77 24.14
N ASN A 146 -42.60 26.19 25.12
CA ASN A 146 -43.01 26.29 26.51
C ASN A 146 -42.92 27.74 27.07
N ALA A 147 -41.87 28.46 26.66
CA ALA A 147 -41.70 29.86 27.04
C ALA A 147 -42.81 30.78 26.51
N ASN A 148 -43.45 30.40 25.40
CA ASN A 148 -44.58 31.12 24.80
C ASN A 148 -45.95 30.65 25.37
N THR A 149 -45.98 29.72 26.30
CA THR A 149 -47.22 29.22 26.93
C THR A 149 -47.40 29.82 28.30
N ASP A 150 -48.49 30.56 28.48
CA ASP A 150 -48.80 31.20 29.74
C ASP A 150 -48.88 30.20 30.92
N GLY A 151 -48.13 30.49 31.98
CA GLY A 151 -48.10 29.66 33.17
C GLY A 151 -47.31 28.36 33.11
N TYR A 152 -46.60 28.11 32.03
CA TYR A 152 -45.75 26.90 31.92
C TYR A 152 -44.59 26.92 32.92
N PHE A 153 -43.85 28.01 32.98
CA PHE A 153 -42.81 28.17 33.99
C PHE A 153 -43.42 28.72 35.29
N THR A 154 -43.16 28.02 36.42
CA THR A 154 -43.71 28.38 37.73
C THR A 154 -42.95 29.56 38.35
N SER A 155 -41.75 29.87 37.89
CA SER A 155 -40.94 30.98 38.34
C SER A 155 -39.87 31.40 37.32
N GLN A 156 -39.40 32.64 37.42
CA GLN A 156 -38.27 33.15 36.67
C GLN A 156 -36.99 32.28 36.90
N GLN A 157 -36.82 31.81 38.13
CA GLN A 157 -35.67 30.97 38.48
C GLN A 157 -35.69 29.62 37.72
N GLU A 158 -36.84 29.02 37.53
CA GLU A 158 -37.00 27.80 36.76
C GLU A 158 -36.68 28.02 35.27
N PHE A 159 -37.21 29.08 34.68
CA PHE A 159 -36.92 29.50 33.32
C PHE A 159 -35.41 29.69 33.10
N ASP A 160 -34.75 30.47 33.96
CA ASP A 160 -33.32 30.76 33.86
C ASP A 160 -32.47 29.51 34.02
N ARG A 161 -32.86 28.61 34.91
CA ARG A 161 -32.17 27.33 35.08
C ARG A 161 -32.21 26.47 33.79
N GLN A 162 -33.37 26.30 33.17
CA GLN A 162 -33.53 25.51 31.98
C GLN A 162 -32.81 26.17 30.81
N ARG A 163 -32.89 27.47 30.63
CA ARG A 163 -32.16 28.24 29.62
C ARG A 163 -30.65 28.07 29.76
N ASN A 164 -30.11 28.21 30.97
CA ASN A 164 -28.67 28.09 31.21
C ASN A 164 -28.14 26.67 30.93
N LEU A 165 -28.96 25.65 31.19
CA LEU A 165 -28.63 24.27 30.89
C LEU A 165 -28.48 24.06 29.36
N LEU A 166 -29.40 24.61 28.55
CA LEU A 166 -29.32 24.53 27.09
C LEU A 166 -28.12 25.29 26.57
N ILE A 167 -27.82 26.48 27.07
CA ILE A 167 -26.61 27.25 26.70
C ILE A 167 -25.34 26.49 27.07
N GLY A 168 -25.29 25.85 28.25
CA GLY A 168 -24.18 25.03 28.66
C GLY A 168 -23.93 23.85 27.69
N ARG A 169 -24.98 23.12 27.31
CA ARG A 169 -24.91 22.03 26.35
C ARG A 169 -24.44 22.51 24.96
N GLN A 170 -24.95 23.65 24.48
CA GLN A 170 -24.53 24.27 23.24
C GLN A 170 -23.02 24.57 23.23
N LYS A 171 -22.54 25.17 24.32
CA LYS A 171 -21.11 25.47 24.48
C LYS A 171 -20.25 24.21 24.49
N THR A 172 -20.67 23.16 25.21
CA THR A 172 -19.96 21.88 25.25
C THR A 172 -19.90 21.27 23.86
N LEU A 173 -21.00 21.27 23.11
CA LEU A 173 -21.04 20.70 21.75
C LEU A 173 -20.18 21.51 20.76
N SER A 174 -20.18 22.85 20.88
CA SER A 174 -19.32 23.72 20.08
C SER A 174 -17.83 23.48 20.34
N ASN A 175 -17.44 23.29 21.61
CA ASN A 175 -16.05 22.96 21.95
C ASN A 175 -15.66 21.59 21.41
N TYR A 176 -16.53 20.59 21.54
CA TYR A 176 -16.30 19.25 20.99
C TYR A 176 -16.03 19.27 19.47
N TYR A 177 -16.78 20.07 18.71
CA TYR A 177 -16.59 20.25 17.28
C TYR A 177 -15.28 20.97 16.94
N SER A 178 -14.84 21.93 17.74
CA SER A 178 -13.61 22.71 17.50
C SER A 178 -12.32 21.95 17.86
N GLU A 179 -12.42 20.87 18.64
CA GLU A 179 -11.30 19.98 19.00
C GLU A 179 -11.13 18.78 18.03
N THR A 180 -12.03 18.67 17.05
CA THR A 180 -12.01 17.67 15.96
C THR A 180 -11.40 18.23 14.71
#